data_03eae644f405c7ebfc0b97dab2669381
#
_entry.id   03eae644f405c7ebfc0b97dab2669381
#
_cell.length_a   1.000
_cell.length_b   1.000
_cell.length_c   1.000
_cell.angle_alpha   90.00
_cell.angle_beta   90.00
_cell.angle_gamma   90.00
#
_symmetry.space_group_name_H-M   'P 1'
#
loop_
_entity.id
_entity.type
_entity.pdbx_description
1 polymer ?
#
loop_
_entity_poly.entity_id
_entity_poly.type
_entity_poly.pdbx_seq_one_letter_code
_entity_poly.pdbx_strand_id
1 'polypeptide(L)'
;MAPRPTAAFFDLDKTIIAKSSTLAFSRPFQAGGLISRRAVLRSAYAQFVYLVGGADHDQMEKMRQFMSQLCAGWDVATVREIVADTLHNIVDPLVFDEAVSLIEEHRLAGRDIVIVSTSGTEVVGPIGEMLGADRVVATRMEIEDGKYTGEIEYYAYAEEKARAIRELADLVGYDLELSYAYSDSVTDVHMLEAVGHPHAVNPDRELRRIAASNGWPVLVFTKPVALRSRVPLPPARPTLAALAVGGVVAFGGVMWANARKRRLGA
;
A
#
# COMPACT_ATOMS: atom_id res chain seq x y z
N MET A 1 4.54 -35.99 2.70
CA MET A 1 3.77 -34.82 2.30
C MET A 1 4.75 -33.65 2.17
N ALA A 2 4.66 -32.87 1.12
CA ALA A 2 5.40 -31.62 1.07
C ALA A 2 4.94 -30.71 2.24
N PRO A 3 5.83 -29.91 2.87
CA PRO A 3 5.42 -28.98 3.90
C PRO A 3 4.40 -27.98 3.29
N ARG A 4 3.40 -27.61 4.08
CA ARG A 4 2.46 -26.58 3.66
C ARG A 4 3.20 -25.25 3.49
N PRO A 5 2.85 -24.41 2.49
CA PRO A 5 3.41 -23.08 2.39
C PRO A 5 3.04 -22.25 3.64
N THR A 6 3.84 -21.26 3.93
CA THR A 6 3.63 -20.34 5.06
C THR A 6 3.69 -18.90 4.57
N ALA A 7 3.09 -17.97 5.29
CA ALA A 7 3.07 -16.57 4.92
C ALA A 7 3.47 -15.65 6.09
N ALA A 8 3.89 -14.45 5.75
CA ALA A 8 4.04 -13.34 6.68
C ALA A 8 3.06 -12.23 6.28
N PHE A 9 2.07 -11.99 7.14
CA PHE A 9 1.02 -11.01 6.96
C PHE A 9 1.42 -9.71 7.63
N PHE A 10 1.45 -8.63 6.88
CA PHE A 10 1.85 -7.32 7.38
C PHE A 10 0.70 -6.32 7.24
N ASP A 11 0.33 -5.65 8.33
CA ASP A 11 -0.34 -4.37 8.19
C ASP A 11 0.61 -3.36 7.54
N LEU A 12 0.06 -2.32 6.92
CA LEU A 12 0.85 -1.34 6.17
C LEU A 12 1.15 -0.08 6.96
N ASP A 13 0.09 0.61 7.41
CA ASP A 13 0.17 1.95 7.98
C ASP A 13 0.75 1.91 9.39
N LYS A 14 1.87 2.61 9.65
CA LYS A 14 2.68 2.60 10.89
C LYS A 14 3.32 1.25 11.25
N THR A 15 3.13 0.23 10.42
CA THR A 15 3.77 -1.08 10.52
C THR A 15 4.92 -1.23 9.53
N ILE A 16 4.67 -1.12 8.22
CA ILE A 16 5.72 -1.09 7.19
C ILE A 16 6.15 0.36 6.91
N ILE A 17 5.20 1.29 6.83
CA ILE A 17 5.45 2.71 6.58
C ILE A 17 5.15 3.54 7.84
N ALA A 18 5.97 4.57 8.08
CA ALA A 18 5.94 5.37 9.32
C ALA A 18 4.68 6.24 9.48
N LYS A 19 3.82 6.34 8.47
CA LYS A 19 2.61 7.18 8.45
C LYS A 19 1.46 6.46 7.78
N SER A 20 0.25 7.02 7.93
CA SER A 20 -0.90 6.57 7.16
C SER A 20 -0.70 6.84 5.66
N SER A 21 -0.87 5.82 4.83
CA SER A 21 -0.84 5.90 3.38
C SER A 21 -1.90 6.87 2.84
N THR A 22 -3.13 6.80 3.35
CA THR A 22 -4.22 7.72 2.99
C THR A 22 -3.84 9.18 3.23
N LEU A 23 -3.19 9.49 4.36
CA LEU A 23 -2.72 10.85 4.64
C LEU A 23 -1.54 11.27 3.77
N ALA A 24 -0.64 10.35 3.47
CA ALA A 24 0.51 10.61 2.62
C ALA A 24 0.09 11.07 1.22
N PHE A 25 -0.95 10.45 0.64
CA PHE A 25 -1.48 10.79 -0.68
C PHE A 25 -2.47 11.98 -0.69
N SER A 26 -2.83 12.56 0.46
CA SER A 26 -3.79 13.67 0.52
C SER A 26 -3.39 14.90 -0.32
N ARG A 27 -2.10 15.26 -0.32
CA ARG A 27 -1.57 16.38 -1.14
C ARG A 27 -1.59 16.08 -2.65
N PRO A 28 -1.11 14.93 -3.14
CA PRO A 28 -1.27 14.54 -4.53
C PRO A 28 -2.71 14.55 -5.02
N PHE A 29 -3.63 13.97 -4.27
CA PHE A 29 -5.06 13.96 -4.62
C PHE A 29 -5.64 15.38 -4.65
N GLN A 30 -5.18 16.29 -3.78
CA GLN A 30 -5.55 17.69 -3.86
C GLN A 30 -4.96 18.38 -5.10
N ALA A 31 -3.70 18.15 -5.42
CA ALA A 31 -3.03 18.72 -6.60
C ALA A 31 -3.67 18.19 -7.89
N GLY A 32 -4.08 16.92 -7.94
CA GLY A 32 -4.83 16.31 -9.05
C GLY A 32 -6.31 16.68 -9.11
N GLY A 33 -6.79 17.57 -8.22
CA GLY A 33 -8.15 18.10 -8.25
C GLY A 33 -9.23 17.17 -7.66
N LEU A 34 -8.86 16.01 -7.13
CA LEU A 34 -9.81 15.07 -6.52
C LEU A 34 -10.32 15.55 -5.17
N ILE A 35 -9.49 16.22 -4.38
CA ILE A 35 -9.85 16.70 -3.04
C ILE A 35 -9.82 18.24 -3.01
N SER A 36 -10.93 18.87 -2.60
CA SER A 36 -10.94 20.30 -2.36
C SER A 36 -10.20 20.67 -1.05
N ARG A 37 -9.65 21.88 -0.97
CA ARG A 37 -9.01 22.39 0.27
C ARG A 37 -9.93 22.32 1.49
N ARG A 38 -11.24 22.55 1.29
CA ARG A 38 -12.25 22.47 2.37
C ARG A 38 -12.45 21.03 2.84
N ALA A 39 -12.41 20.06 1.94
CA ALA A 39 -12.50 18.64 2.27
C ALA A 39 -11.28 18.16 3.07
N VAL A 40 -10.06 18.58 2.70
CA VAL A 40 -8.83 18.30 3.46
C VAL A 40 -8.93 18.83 4.90
N LEU A 41 -9.37 20.08 5.07
CA LEU A 41 -9.54 20.66 6.41
C LEU A 41 -10.59 19.94 7.23
N ARG A 42 -11.70 19.52 6.62
CA ARG A 42 -12.75 18.75 7.29
C ARG A 42 -12.25 17.37 7.71
N SER A 43 -11.50 16.68 6.85
CA SER A 43 -10.88 15.36 7.17
C SER A 43 -9.88 15.48 8.31
N ALA A 44 -9.02 16.50 8.29
CA ALA A 44 -8.06 16.76 9.36
C ALA A 44 -8.74 17.07 10.69
N TYR A 45 -9.84 17.85 10.67
CA TYR A 45 -10.64 18.12 11.86
C TYR A 45 -11.33 16.87 12.41
N ALA A 46 -11.93 16.05 11.54
CA ALA A 46 -12.57 14.80 11.93
C ALA A 46 -11.55 13.83 12.57
N GLN A 47 -10.35 13.74 12.00
CA GLN A 47 -9.27 12.93 12.55
C GLN A 47 -8.74 13.47 13.89
N PHE A 48 -8.67 14.80 14.07
CA PHE A 48 -8.32 15.42 15.35
C PHE A 48 -9.36 15.09 16.44
N VAL A 49 -10.66 15.20 16.13
CA VAL A 49 -11.75 14.84 17.05
C VAL A 49 -11.67 13.37 17.45
N TYR A 50 -11.37 12.49 16.49
CA TYR A 50 -11.15 11.06 16.74
C TYR A 50 -9.99 10.79 17.72
N LEU A 51 -8.85 11.48 17.53
CA LEU A 51 -7.67 11.33 18.40
C LEU A 51 -7.91 11.81 19.84
N VAL A 52 -8.77 12.82 20.02
CA VAL A 52 -9.05 13.41 21.33
C VAL A 52 -10.22 12.74 22.06
N GLY A 53 -11.21 12.26 21.29
CA GLY A 53 -12.49 11.76 21.84
C GLY A 53 -12.53 10.26 22.17
N GLY A 54 -11.50 9.49 21.76
CA GLY A 54 -11.53 8.01 21.85
C GLY A 54 -12.41 7.37 20.76
N ALA A 55 -12.09 6.13 20.39
CA ALA A 55 -12.80 5.41 19.33
C ALA A 55 -14.01 4.67 19.87
N ASP A 56 -15.20 5.28 19.78
CA ASP A 56 -16.46 4.57 19.88
C ASP A 56 -16.83 3.96 18.51
N HIS A 57 -17.46 2.78 18.49
CA HIS A 57 -17.86 2.06 17.26
C HIS A 57 -18.68 2.95 16.31
N ASP A 58 -19.60 3.75 16.84
CA ASP A 58 -20.41 4.69 16.05
C ASP A 58 -19.60 5.81 15.39
N GLN A 59 -18.51 6.23 16.02
CA GLN A 59 -17.62 7.24 15.47
C GLN A 59 -16.77 6.67 14.33
N MET A 60 -16.33 5.42 14.47
CA MET A 60 -15.60 4.70 13.42
C MET A 60 -16.47 4.53 12.18
N GLU A 61 -17.73 4.12 12.35
CA GLU A 61 -18.66 3.94 11.24
C GLU A 61 -18.94 5.27 10.52
N LYS A 62 -19.15 6.36 11.26
CA LYS A 62 -19.31 7.70 10.67
C LYS A 62 -18.05 8.16 9.93
N MET A 63 -16.86 7.85 10.45
CA MET A 63 -15.60 8.17 9.76
C MET A 63 -15.48 7.35 8.47
N ARG A 64 -15.77 6.06 8.50
CA ARG A 64 -15.80 5.18 7.33
C ARG A 64 -16.72 5.73 6.24
N GLN A 65 -17.97 6.05 6.59
CA GLN A 65 -18.95 6.63 5.68
C GLN A 65 -18.50 7.98 5.12
N PHE A 66 -17.92 8.84 5.95
CA PHE A 66 -17.40 10.12 5.49
C PHE A 66 -16.26 9.93 4.48
N MET A 67 -15.32 9.01 4.73
CA MET A 67 -14.19 8.77 3.84
C MET A 67 -14.64 8.15 2.52
N SER A 68 -15.60 7.21 2.53
CA SER A 68 -16.12 6.60 1.32
C SER A 68 -16.88 7.63 0.48
N GLN A 69 -17.74 8.44 1.09
CA GLN A 69 -18.48 9.51 0.42
C GLN A 69 -17.57 10.61 -0.14
N LEU A 70 -16.41 10.86 0.48
CA LEU A 70 -15.42 11.81 -0.06
C LEU A 70 -14.88 11.38 -1.42
N CYS A 71 -14.77 10.07 -1.65
CA CYS A 71 -14.28 9.49 -2.90
C CYS A 71 -15.37 9.36 -3.97
N ALA A 72 -16.65 9.60 -3.63
CA ALA A 72 -17.75 9.47 -4.58
C ALA A 72 -17.53 10.34 -5.83
N GLY A 73 -17.68 9.73 -7.01
CA GLY A 73 -17.49 10.38 -8.31
C GLY A 73 -16.03 10.55 -8.76
N TRP A 74 -15.03 10.13 -7.96
CA TRP A 74 -13.65 10.16 -8.43
C TRP A 74 -13.45 9.13 -9.54
N ASP A 75 -12.75 9.55 -10.58
CA ASP A 75 -12.33 8.66 -11.66
C ASP A 75 -11.18 7.76 -11.18
N VAL A 76 -11.37 6.44 -11.27
CA VAL A 76 -10.43 5.44 -10.76
C VAL A 76 -9.11 5.45 -11.53
N ALA A 77 -9.14 5.73 -12.83
CA ALA A 77 -7.94 5.82 -13.65
C ALA A 77 -7.09 7.02 -13.20
N THR A 78 -7.73 8.17 -12.93
CA THR A 78 -7.06 9.34 -12.37
C THR A 78 -6.43 9.06 -11.01
N VAL A 79 -7.12 8.33 -10.12
CA VAL A 79 -6.55 7.92 -8.82
C VAL A 79 -5.30 7.07 -9.02
N ARG A 80 -5.36 6.06 -9.89
CA ARG A 80 -4.22 5.16 -10.20
C ARG A 80 -3.04 5.92 -10.81
N GLU A 81 -3.30 6.85 -11.72
CA GLU A 81 -2.27 7.71 -12.32
C GLU A 81 -1.55 8.56 -11.26
N ILE A 82 -2.31 9.27 -10.41
CA ILE A 82 -1.74 10.09 -9.33
C ILE A 82 -0.89 9.23 -8.38
N VAL A 83 -1.37 8.03 -8.00
CA VAL A 83 -0.62 7.14 -7.13
C VAL A 83 0.65 6.67 -7.81
N ALA A 84 0.59 6.21 -9.07
CA ALA A 84 1.75 5.75 -9.82
C ALA A 84 2.84 6.83 -9.95
N ASP A 85 2.44 8.06 -10.28
CA ASP A 85 3.35 9.19 -10.48
C ASP A 85 4.03 9.65 -9.19
N THR A 86 3.35 9.49 -8.05
CA THR A 86 3.81 10.05 -6.78
C THR A 86 4.32 9.01 -5.78
N LEU A 87 4.09 7.72 -6.05
CA LEU A 87 4.39 6.60 -5.16
C LEU A 87 5.81 6.67 -4.56
N HIS A 88 6.82 6.70 -5.41
CA HIS A 88 8.21 6.69 -4.98
C HIS A 88 8.61 7.94 -4.18
N ASN A 89 8.07 9.10 -4.54
CA ASN A 89 8.41 10.35 -3.85
C ASN A 89 7.77 10.43 -2.47
N ILE A 90 6.65 9.74 -2.27
CA ILE A 90 5.84 9.82 -1.05
C ILE A 90 6.08 8.65 -0.12
N VAL A 91 6.04 7.42 -0.65
CA VAL A 91 6.10 6.21 0.17
C VAL A 91 7.53 5.81 0.47
N ASP A 92 8.42 5.88 -0.54
CA ASP A 92 9.82 5.48 -0.42
C ASP A 92 10.53 6.02 0.86
N PRO A 93 10.43 7.35 1.17
CA PRO A 93 11.07 7.89 2.37
C PRO A 93 10.36 7.54 3.69
N LEU A 94 9.20 6.88 3.63
CA LEU A 94 8.42 6.52 4.81
C LEU A 94 8.60 5.06 5.24
N VAL A 95 9.20 4.21 4.41
CA VAL A 95 9.35 2.78 4.69
C VAL A 95 10.36 2.58 5.81
N PHE A 96 10.00 1.81 6.83
CA PHE A 96 10.92 1.42 7.89
C PHE A 96 11.98 0.44 7.37
N ASP A 97 13.24 0.71 7.68
CA ASP A 97 14.39 -0.14 7.36
C ASP A 97 14.25 -1.54 7.96
N GLU A 98 13.78 -1.56 9.19
CA GLU A 98 13.52 -2.78 9.94
C GLU A 98 12.42 -3.63 9.28
N ALA A 99 11.37 -2.99 8.72
CA ALA A 99 10.32 -3.69 7.99
C ALA A 99 10.85 -4.34 6.70
N VAL A 100 11.68 -3.63 5.94
CA VAL A 100 12.31 -4.17 4.72
C VAL A 100 13.17 -5.38 5.06
N SER A 101 14.01 -5.28 6.10
CA SER A 101 14.85 -6.39 6.56
C SER A 101 14.02 -7.61 6.94
N LEU A 102 12.92 -7.40 7.65
CA LEU A 102 12.02 -8.47 8.08
C LEU A 102 11.31 -9.13 6.89
N ILE A 103 10.87 -8.35 5.91
CA ILE A 103 10.30 -8.87 4.65
C ILE A 103 11.32 -9.74 3.92
N GLU A 104 12.58 -9.28 3.84
CA GLU A 104 13.67 -10.04 3.21
C GLU A 104 13.96 -11.35 3.95
N GLU A 105 13.97 -11.34 5.29
CA GLU A 105 14.14 -12.55 6.11
C GLU A 105 13.04 -13.58 5.85
N HIS A 106 11.78 -13.14 5.77
CA HIS A 106 10.67 -14.03 5.45
C HIS A 106 10.79 -14.60 4.04
N ARG A 107 11.16 -13.77 3.07
CA ARG A 107 11.35 -14.22 1.68
C ARG A 107 12.48 -15.25 1.56
N LEU A 108 13.60 -15.01 2.23
CA LEU A 108 14.70 -15.97 2.27
C LEU A 108 14.33 -17.28 2.95
N ALA A 109 13.40 -17.25 3.90
CA ALA A 109 12.84 -18.45 4.54
C ALA A 109 11.74 -19.12 3.70
N GLY A 110 11.45 -18.63 2.48
CA GLY A 110 10.46 -19.19 1.55
C GLY A 110 9.01 -18.93 1.95
N ARG A 111 8.73 -17.86 2.72
CA ARG A 111 7.38 -17.45 3.09
C ARG A 111 6.84 -16.42 2.12
N ASP A 112 5.58 -16.56 1.74
CA ASP A 112 4.88 -15.54 0.96
C ASP A 112 4.70 -14.27 1.81
N ILE A 113 4.89 -13.12 1.19
CA ILE A 113 4.67 -11.80 1.80
C ILE A 113 3.28 -11.30 1.41
N VAL A 114 2.44 -11.07 2.43
CA VAL A 114 1.07 -10.63 2.23
C VAL A 114 0.85 -9.31 2.97
N ILE A 115 0.49 -8.25 2.25
CA ILE A 115 0.12 -6.96 2.85
C ILE A 115 -1.39 -6.95 3.08
N VAL A 116 -1.81 -6.63 4.31
CA VAL A 116 -3.22 -6.58 4.73
C VAL A 116 -3.53 -5.21 5.30
N SER A 117 -4.20 -4.35 4.54
CA SER A 117 -4.40 -2.94 4.89
C SER A 117 -5.85 -2.47 4.77
N THR A 118 -6.26 -1.60 5.68
CA THR A 118 -7.56 -0.91 5.62
C THR A 118 -7.61 0.14 4.51
N SER A 119 -6.48 0.60 4.00
CA SER A 119 -6.41 1.56 2.89
C SER A 119 -6.89 0.94 1.57
N GLY A 120 -7.25 1.80 0.61
CA GLY A 120 -7.84 1.38 -0.67
C GLY A 120 -6.85 0.64 -1.58
N THR A 121 -7.36 -0.31 -2.34
CA THR A 121 -6.59 -1.18 -3.25
C THR A 121 -5.71 -0.38 -4.23
N GLU A 122 -6.20 0.75 -4.73
CA GLU A 122 -5.45 1.60 -5.67
C GLU A 122 -4.20 2.24 -5.08
N VAL A 123 -4.12 2.32 -3.75
CA VAL A 123 -2.93 2.80 -3.01
C VAL A 123 -2.08 1.62 -2.56
N VAL A 124 -2.70 0.59 -1.96
CA VAL A 124 -1.99 -0.53 -1.34
C VAL A 124 -1.36 -1.45 -2.39
N GLY A 125 -2.02 -1.67 -3.53
CA GLY A 125 -1.51 -2.51 -4.61
C GLY A 125 -0.13 -2.05 -5.12
N PRO A 126 0.02 -0.81 -5.60
CA PRO A 126 1.32 -0.28 -6.02
C PRO A 126 2.40 -0.27 -4.92
N ILE A 127 2.01 -0.03 -3.66
CA ILE A 127 2.95 -0.15 -2.52
C ILE A 127 3.39 -1.60 -2.34
N GLY A 128 2.46 -2.55 -2.43
CA GLY A 128 2.74 -3.97 -2.36
C GLY A 128 3.72 -4.43 -3.44
N GLU A 129 3.49 -4.02 -4.68
CA GLU A 129 4.39 -4.28 -5.81
C GLU A 129 5.79 -3.69 -5.56
N MET A 130 5.88 -2.45 -5.07
CA MET A 130 7.14 -1.79 -4.74
C MET A 130 7.91 -2.54 -3.65
N LEU A 131 7.24 -3.11 -2.66
CA LEU A 131 7.81 -3.91 -1.59
C LEU A 131 8.05 -5.38 -1.99
N GLY A 132 7.58 -5.79 -3.17
CA GLY A 132 7.66 -7.14 -3.69
C GLY A 132 6.75 -8.11 -2.94
N ALA A 133 5.60 -7.67 -2.45
CA ALA A 133 4.60 -8.54 -1.85
C ALA A 133 4.03 -9.52 -2.88
N ASP A 134 3.81 -10.76 -2.44
CA ASP A 134 3.21 -11.80 -3.29
C ASP A 134 1.70 -11.58 -3.42
N ARG A 135 1.07 -11.00 -2.39
CA ARG A 135 -0.37 -10.73 -2.36
C ARG A 135 -0.69 -9.47 -1.56
N VAL A 136 -1.85 -8.89 -1.88
CA VAL A 136 -2.40 -7.73 -1.18
C VAL A 136 -3.86 -8.00 -0.84
N VAL A 137 -4.23 -7.74 0.41
CA VAL A 137 -5.62 -7.65 0.91
C VAL A 137 -5.85 -6.21 1.31
N ALA A 138 -6.77 -5.52 0.65
CA ALA A 138 -7.03 -4.10 0.86
C ALA A 138 -8.52 -3.79 0.71
N THR A 139 -8.96 -2.64 1.23
CA THR A 139 -10.32 -2.17 1.06
C THR A 139 -10.63 -1.94 -0.42
N ARG A 140 -11.78 -2.44 -0.88
CA ARG A 140 -12.28 -2.19 -2.24
C ARG A 140 -13.51 -1.30 -2.18
N MET A 141 -13.45 -0.23 -2.95
CA MET A 141 -14.61 0.63 -3.19
C MET A 141 -15.43 0.07 -4.34
N GLU A 142 -16.73 0.27 -4.29
CA GLU A 142 -17.61 -0.03 -5.42
C GLU A 142 -17.33 0.94 -6.57
N ILE A 143 -17.27 0.38 -7.79
CA ILE A 143 -16.96 1.13 -9.03
C ILE A 143 -18.09 0.92 -10.03
N GLU A 144 -18.65 2.04 -10.52
CA GLU A 144 -19.62 2.07 -11.60
C GLU A 144 -19.15 3.06 -12.67
N ASP A 145 -19.17 2.66 -13.95
CA ASP A 145 -18.71 3.47 -15.09
C ASP A 145 -17.30 4.10 -14.89
N GLY A 146 -16.39 3.36 -14.25
CA GLY A 146 -14.99 3.80 -14.00
C GLY A 146 -14.84 4.81 -12.87
N LYS A 147 -15.88 5.06 -12.07
CA LYS A 147 -15.88 5.98 -10.94
C LYS A 147 -16.31 5.28 -9.66
N TYR A 148 -15.78 5.76 -8.53
CA TYR A 148 -16.26 5.30 -7.23
C TYR A 148 -17.70 5.78 -7.00
N THR A 149 -18.58 4.88 -6.56
CA THR A 149 -19.96 5.21 -6.16
C THR A 149 -20.01 5.94 -4.82
N GLY A 150 -18.98 5.78 -3.98
CA GLY A 150 -18.96 6.20 -2.59
C GLY A 150 -19.37 5.09 -1.62
N GLU A 151 -19.64 3.90 -2.13
CA GLU A 151 -19.90 2.71 -1.32
C GLU A 151 -18.66 1.81 -1.25
N ILE A 152 -18.60 0.99 -0.20
CA ILE A 152 -17.49 0.05 0.03
C ILE A 152 -17.98 -1.36 -0.30
N GLU A 153 -17.39 -2.00 -1.29
CA GLU A 153 -17.65 -3.40 -1.65
C GLU A 153 -17.06 -4.36 -0.60
N TYR A 154 -15.82 -4.10 -0.16
CA TYR A 154 -15.13 -4.89 0.84
C TYR A 154 -14.29 -3.99 1.75
N TYR A 155 -14.48 -4.09 3.06
CA TYR A 155 -13.78 -3.28 4.06
C TYR A 155 -12.78 -4.12 4.85
N ALA A 156 -11.49 -4.02 4.53
CA ALA A 156 -10.39 -4.74 5.17
C ALA A 156 -10.06 -4.16 6.55
N TYR A 157 -10.96 -4.29 7.52
CA TYR A 157 -10.84 -3.72 8.86
C TYR A 157 -11.19 -4.74 9.95
N ALA A 158 -10.47 -4.69 11.06
CA ALA A 158 -10.71 -5.49 12.26
C ALA A 158 -10.85 -7.01 11.95
N GLU A 159 -11.97 -7.62 12.29
CA GLU A 159 -12.23 -9.05 12.08
C GLU A 159 -12.19 -9.46 10.61
N GLU A 160 -12.53 -8.54 9.69
CA GLU A 160 -12.49 -8.80 8.25
C GLU A 160 -11.07 -9.07 7.73
N LYS A 161 -10.04 -8.47 8.34
CA LYS A 161 -8.65 -8.83 8.03
C LYS A 161 -8.36 -10.29 8.41
N ALA A 162 -8.79 -10.72 9.60
CA ALA A 162 -8.63 -12.11 10.05
C ALA A 162 -9.40 -13.10 9.16
N ARG A 163 -10.62 -12.74 8.73
CA ARG A 163 -11.40 -13.55 7.80
C ARG A 163 -10.67 -13.70 6.47
N ALA A 164 -10.20 -12.59 5.91
CA ALA A 164 -9.51 -12.60 4.62
C ALA A 164 -8.23 -13.46 4.64
N ILE A 165 -7.43 -13.43 5.71
CA ILE A 165 -6.24 -14.28 5.78
C ILE A 165 -6.59 -15.76 5.96
N ARG A 166 -7.70 -16.11 6.65
CA ARG A 166 -8.18 -17.50 6.71
C ARG A 166 -8.67 -17.99 5.35
N GLU A 167 -9.48 -17.19 4.64
CA GLU A 167 -9.93 -17.50 3.28
C GLU A 167 -8.74 -17.66 2.32
N LEU A 168 -7.74 -16.78 2.44
CA LEU A 168 -6.52 -16.87 1.64
C LEU A 168 -5.70 -18.12 2.01
N ALA A 169 -5.65 -18.49 3.29
CA ALA A 169 -4.98 -19.70 3.75
C ALA A 169 -5.66 -20.96 3.20
N ASP A 170 -6.99 -21.01 3.18
CA ASP A 170 -7.75 -22.10 2.58
C ASP A 170 -7.50 -22.21 1.07
N LEU A 171 -7.46 -21.06 0.37
CA LEU A 171 -7.25 -20.99 -1.08
C LEU A 171 -5.84 -21.43 -1.51
N VAL A 172 -4.81 -20.99 -0.78
CA VAL A 172 -3.39 -21.22 -1.13
C VAL A 172 -2.84 -22.47 -0.41
N GLY A 173 -3.45 -22.83 0.70
CA GLY A 173 -3.01 -23.94 1.56
C GLY A 173 -2.01 -23.52 2.62
N TYR A 174 -1.99 -22.25 3.06
CA TYR A 174 -1.07 -21.80 4.09
C TYR A 174 -1.31 -22.50 5.43
N ASP A 175 -0.20 -22.82 6.10
CA ASP A 175 -0.21 -23.25 7.49
C ASP A 175 -0.17 -22.00 8.38
N LEU A 176 -1.31 -21.60 8.93
CA LEU A 176 -1.42 -20.40 9.76
C LEU A 176 -0.68 -20.53 11.10
N GLU A 177 -0.58 -21.75 11.65
CA GLU A 177 0.16 -22.00 12.90
C GLU A 177 1.68 -21.75 12.74
N LEU A 178 2.19 -21.92 11.52
CA LEU A 178 3.59 -21.64 11.16
C LEU A 178 3.78 -20.29 10.46
N SER A 179 2.70 -19.52 10.31
CA SER A 179 2.70 -18.19 9.67
C SER A 179 2.84 -17.06 10.68
N TYR A 180 3.17 -15.89 10.19
CA TYR A 180 3.50 -14.69 10.97
C TYR A 180 2.52 -13.57 10.67
N ALA A 181 2.25 -12.70 11.66
CA ALA A 181 1.50 -11.47 11.44
C ALA A 181 2.11 -10.30 12.23
N TYR A 182 2.04 -9.10 11.65
CA TYR A 182 2.65 -7.87 12.15
C TYR A 182 1.66 -6.71 12.07
N SER A 183 1.43 -6.00 13.19
CA SER A 183 0.58 -4.80 13.24
C SER A 183 0.93 -3.87 14.41
N ASP A 184 0.56 -2.58 14.26
CA ASP A 184 0.72 -1.53 15.27
C ASP A 184 -0.56 -1.28 16.09
N SER A 185 -1.72 -1.77 15.65
CA SER A 185 -3.03 -1.36 16.14
C SER A 185 -3.82 -2.47 16.83
N VAL A 186 -4.51 -2.10 17.90
CA VAL A 186 -5.46 -2.99 18.60
C VAL A 186 -6.58 -3.49 17.69
N THR A 187 -6.94 -2.75 16.64
CA THR A 187 -7.97 -3.17 15.68
C THR A 187 -7.59 -4.44 14.91
N ASP A 188 -6.31 -4.78 14.87
CA ASP A 188 -5.78 -5.95 14.19
C ASP A 188 -5.53 -7.17 15.11
N VAL A 189 -6.01 -7.12 16.36
CA VAL A 189 -5.86 -8.25 17.31
C VAL A 189 -6.35 -9.55 16.70
N HIS A 190 -7.51 -9.55 16.04
CA HIS A 190 -8.05 -10.75 15.39
C HIS A 190 -7.15 -11.29 14.27
N MET A 191 -6.47 -10.40 13.52
CA MET A 191 -5.48 -10.80 12.52
C MET A 191 -4.25 -11.44 13.17
N LEU A 192 -3.77 -10.85 14.29
CA LEU A 192 -2.64 -11.37 15.05
C LEU A 192 -2.97 -12.72 15.69
N GLU A 193 -4.17 -12.90 16.24
CA GLU A 193 -4.65 -14.16 16.82
C GLU A 193 -4.90 -15.27 15.80
N ALA A 194 -4.99 -14.94 14.51
CA ALA A 194 -5.23 -15.92 13.46
C ALA A 194 -3.99 -16.72 13.05
N VAL A 195 -2.80 -16.36 13.56
CA VAL A 195 -1.52 -16.98 13.21
C VAL A 195 -0.77 -17.48 14.43
N GLY A 196 0.15 -18.42 14.23
CA GLY A 196 0.95 -18.97 15.33
C GLY A 196 2.09 -18.05 15.78
N HIS A 197 2.50 -17.06 14.96
CA HIS A 197 3.60 -16.14 15.28
C HIS A 197 3.17 -14.67 15.18
N PRO A 198 2.30 -14.16 16.09
CA PRO A 198 1.90 -12.76 16.13
C PRO A 198 3.02 -11.86 16.68
N HIS A 199 3.17 -10.66 16.10
CA HIS A 199 4.12 -9.65 16.54
C HIS A 199 3.48 -8.27 16.55
N ALA A 200 3.66 -7.53 17.63
CA ALA A 200 3.22 -6.14 17.74
C ALA A 200 4.37 -5.20 17.33
N VAL A 201 4.17 -4.37 16.32
CA VAL A 201 5.16 -3.40 15.80
C VAL A 201 4.76 -2.00 16.24
N ASN A 202 5.63 -1.29 16.97
CA ASN A 202 5.33 0.06 17.47
C ASN A 202 3.91 0.19 18.06
N PRO A 203 3.42 -0.79 18.86
CA PRO A 203 2.02 -0.95 19.18
C PRO A 203 1.43 0.26 19.91
N ASP A 204 0.17 0.55 19.61
CA ASP A 204 -0.65 1.46 20.42
C ASP A 204 -0.75 0.96 21.87
N ARG A 205 -1.30 1.81 22.76
CA ARG A 205 -1.35 1.50 24.21
C ARG A 205 -2.09 0.21 24.51
N GLU A 206 -3.17 -0.06 23.78
CA GLU A 206 -4.03 -1.20 24.04
C GLU A 206 -3.46 -2.49 23.47
N LEU A 207 -2.96 -2.46 22.23
CA LEU A 207 -2.25 -3.60 21.65
C LEU A 207 -1.01 -3.96 22.46
N ARG A 208 -0.27 -2.98 23.00
CA ARG A 208 0.88 -3.22 23.87
C ARG A 208 0.49 -4.01 25.13
N ARG A 209 -0.67 -3.68 25.72
CA ARG A 209 -1.20 -4.40 26.89
C ARG A 209 -1.59 -5.84 26.54
N ILE A 210 -2.25 -6.02 25.40
CA ILE A 210 -2.66 -7.36 24.91
C ILE A 210 -1.42 -8.20 24.58
N ALA A 211 -0.45 -7.64 23.87
CA ALA A 211 0.80 -8.31 23.54
C ALA A 211 1.54 -8.79 24.80
N ALA A 212 1.64 -7.93 25.82
CA ALA A 212 2.23 -8.32 27.11
C ALA A 212 1.46 -9.44 27.82
N SER A 213 0.12 -9.42 27.77
CA SER A 213 -0.72 -10.47 28.39
C SER A 213 -0.58 -11.82 27.70
N ASN A 214 -0.41 -11.81 26.37
CA ASN A 214 -0.32 -13.01 25.54
C ASN A 214 1.12 -13.47 25.26
N GLY A 215 2.10 -12.74 25.77
CA GLY A 215 3.52 -13.06 25.52
C GLY A 215 3.95 -12.80 24.06
N TRP A 216 3.23 -11.96 23.33
CA TRP A 216 3.58 -11.61 21.94
C TRP A 216 4.82 -10.71 21.90
N PRO A 217 5.77 -10.98 21.01
CA PRO A 217 6.93 -10.11 20.81
C PRO A 217 6.53 -8.69 20.40
N VAL A 218 7.22 -7.70 20.97
CA VAL A 218 7.07 -6.29 20.60
C VAL A 218 8.32 -5.84 19.87
N LEU A 219 8.15 -5.42 18.62
CA LEU A 219 9.20 -4.86 17.77
C LEU A 219 9.12 -3.33 17.78
N VAL A 220 10.28 -2.69 17.74
CA VAL A 220 10.37 -1.22 17.70
C VAL A 220 11.10 -0.82 16.42
N PHE A 221 10.38 -0.22 15.48
CA PHE A 221 10.92 0.32 14.24
C PHE A 221 11.09 1.84 14.37
N THR A 222 12.24 2.34 14.03
CA THR A 222 12.61 3.75 14.27
C THR A 222 13.25 4.44 13.08
N LYS A 223 13.64 3.68 12.05
CA LYS A 223 14.47 4.19 10.95
C LYS A 223 13.72 4.17 9.62
N PRO A 224 12.87 5.17 9.29
CA PRO A 224 12.42 5.33 7.93
C PRO A 224 13.60 5.64 7.02
N VAL A 225 13.76 4.88 5.93
CA VAL A 225 14.84 5.07 4.96
C VAL A 225 14.25 5.09 3.55
N ALA A 226 14.90 5.82 2.64
CA ALA A 226 14.55 5.74 1.24
C ALA A 226 14.84 4.34 0.71
N LEU A 227 13.81 3.60 0.31
CA LEU A 227 13.89 2.22 -0.19
C LEU A 227 14.89 2.10 -1.35
N ARG A 228 14.99 3.12 -2.20
CA ARG A 228 15.97 3.21 -3.30
C ARG A 228 17.43 3.10 -2.86
N SER A 229 17.73 3.37 -1.60
CA SER A 229 19.10 3.23 -1.07
C SER A 229 19.47 1.77 -0.77
N ARG A 230 18.49 0.86 -0.67
CA ARG A 230 18.70 -0.56 -0.33
C ARG A 230 18.47 -1.52 -1.48
N VAL A 231 17.46 -1.27 -2.31
CA VAL A 231 17.12 -2.14 -3.43
C VAL A 231 17.55 -1.45 -4.72
N PRO A 232 18.48 -2.01 -5.50
CA PRO A 232 18.71 -1.54 -6.85
C PRO A 232 17.43 -1.78 -7.66
N LEU A 233 16.63 -0.73 -7.85
CA LEU A 233 15.45 -0.83 -8.70
C LEU A 233 15.91 -1.28 -10.10
N PRO A 234 15.23 -2.25 -10.73
CA PRO A 234 15.49 -2.56 -12.13
C PRO A 234 15.36 -1.26 -12.94
N PRO A 235 16.25 -1.02 -13.91
CA PRO A 235 16.21 0.21 -14.69
C PRO A 235 14.81 0.39 -15.28
N ALA A 236 14.25 1.59 -15.12
CA ALA A 236 12.93 1.92 -15.64
C ALA A 236 12.85 1.48 -17.10
N ARG A 237 11.92 0.62 -17.45
CA ARG A 237 11.71 0.21 -18.84
C ARG A 237 11.43 1.47 -19.63
N PRO A 238 12.18 1.76 -20.73
CA PRO A 238 11.91 2.93 -21.55
C PRO A 238 10.47 2.82 -22.05
N THR A 239 9.65 3.80 -21.70
CA THR A 239 8.29 3.87 -22.22
C THR A 239 8.35 3.96 -23.72
N LEU A 240 7.42 3.34 -24.44
CA LEU A 240 7.32 3.35 -25.90
C LEU A 240 7.42 4.77 -26.52
N ALA A 241 7.09 5.80 -25.77
CA ALA A 241 7.27 7.21 -26.13
C ALA A 241 8.75 7.60 -26.31
N ALA A 242 9.68 7.04 -25.51
CA ALA A 242 11.12 7.32 -25.67
C ALA A 242 11.69 6.66 -26.94
N LEU A 243 11.13 5.51 -27.36
CA LEU A 243 11.50 4.84 -28.61
C LEU A 243 11.00 5.60 -29.85
N ALA A 244 9.82 6.27 -29.75
CA ALA A 244 9.28 7.07 -30.84
C ALA A 244 10.13 8.33 -31.11
N VAL A 245 10.67 9.00 -30.10
CA VAL A 245 11.55 10.17 -30.26
C VAL A 245 12.91 9.77 -30.83
N GLY A 246 13.48 8.64 -30.41
CA GLY A 246 14.72 8.10 -30.97
C GLY A 246 14.58 7.69 -32.43
N GLY A 247 13.44 7.12 -32.83
CA GLY A 247 13.13 6.73 -34.21
C GLY A 247 13.00 7.91 -35.17
N VAL A 248 12.37 9.00 -34.72
CA VAL A 248 12.18 10.22 -35.55
C VAL A 248 13.52 10.91 -35.82
N VAL A 249 14.43 10.98 -34.85
CA VAL A 249 15.75 11.58 -35.01
C VAL A 249 16.63 10.74 -35.96
N ALA A 250 16.57 9.40 -35.86
CA ALA A 250 17.30 8.51 -36.73
C ALA A 250 16.78 8.56 -38.19
N PHE A 251 15.45 8.63 -38.37
CA PHE A 251 14.85 8.71 -39.72
C PHE A 251 15.08 10.07 -40.39
N GLY A 252 15.01 11.16 -39.61
CA GLY A 252 15.33 12.51 -40.10
C GLY A 252 16.78 12.66 -40.51
N GLY A 253 17.73 12.08 -39.78
CA GLY A 253 19.16 12.08 -40.08
C GLY A 253 19.51 11.33 -41.38
N VAL A 254 18.89 10.16 -41.61
CA VAL A 254 19.09 9.35 -42.82
C VAL A 254 18.50 10.04 -44.05
N MET A 255 17.33 10.66 -43.96
CA MET A 255 16.74 11.42 -45.06
C MET A 255 17.55 12.67 -45.40
N TRP A 256 18.08 13.37 -44.38
CA TRP A 256 18.92 14.55 -44.60
C TRP A 256 20.28 14.19 -45.27
N ALA A 257 20.91 13.11 -44.84
CA ALA A 257 22.15 12.61 -45.44
C ALA A 257 21.97 12.15 -46.90
N ASN A 258 20.83 11.49 -47.21
CA ASN A 258 20.51 11.05 -48.56
C ASN A 258 20.13 12.23 -49.49
N ALA A 259 19.46 13.26 -48.97
CA ALA A 259 19.15 14.48 -49.74
C ALA A 259 20.42 15.28 -50.06
N ARG A 260 21.39 15.30 -49.14
CA ARG A 260 22.69 15.97 -49.37
C ARG A 260 23.55 15.25 -50.39
N LYS A 261 23.56 13.89 -50.44
CA LYS A 261 24.26 13.10 -51.46
C LYS A 261 23.70 13.31 -52.87
N ARG A 262 22.38 13.53 -53.00
CA ARG A 262 21.76 13.82 -54.32
C ARG A 262 22.05 15.22 -54.86
N ARG A 263 22.45 16.20 -54.01
CA ARG A 263 22.81 17.56 -54.44
C ARG A 263 24.29 17.74 -54.76
N LEU A 264 25.14 16.78 -54.41
CA LEU A 264 26.59 16.82 -54.66
C LEU A 264 27.02 15.89 -55.78
N GLY A 265 26.08 15.25 -56.48
CA GLY A 265 26.35 14.33 -57.60
C GLY A 265 25.64 14.76 -58.89
N ALA A 266 25.37 16.06 -59.07
CA ALA A 266 24.90 16.64 -60.32
C ALA A 266 25.88 17.72 -60.79
#